data_76056dbc661bb0e9410c31b04ad5e23b
#
_entry.id   76056dbc661bb0e9410c31b04ad5e23b
#
_cell.length_a   1.000
_cell.length_b   1.000
_cell.length_c   1.000
_cell.angle_alpha   90.00
_cell.angle_beta   90.00
_cell.angle_gamma   90.00
#
_symmetry.space_group_name_H-M   'P 1'
#
loop_
_entity.id
_entity.type
_entity.pdbx_description
1 polymer ?
#
loop_
_entity_poly.entity_id
_entity_poly.type
_entity_poly.pdbx_seq_one_letter_code
_entity_poly.pdbx_strand_id
1 'polypeptide(L)'
;MSRVGRMVAGGIAAATLAGCATSAPTTQTSATAATSPAATSAAAVPSTSAGLSPATSPATSPARGREAAGWDVDGDGRRDRARLVYLGGDGPDNWELVVDMTTLGQQTVRFTGGPILPGSTAAPTIAGSADADQDGHAEVFVKADSGASTQFWTIFKLVGGRIRQVTSEGRPVRITVGGSVTHQGGFRCDGAQFVTVSEGAELPGYTTWTYERDTFAWSGAELVPVSKRTGQVTSAHPGSPPAAYSGVSCGGLPQYAPPYTPSTG
;
A
#
# COMPACT_ATOMS: atom_id res chain seq x y z
N MET A 1 -21.39 -50.44 25.39
CA MET A 1 -22.67 -49.70 25.23
C MET A 1 -22.55 -48.86 23.97
N SER A 2 -23.12 -49.34 22.87
CA SER A 2 -23.15 -48.71 21.55
C SER A 2 -24.14 -47.55 21.50
N ARG A 3 -23.75 -46.42 20.87
CA ARG A 3 -24.72 -45.44 20.36
C ARG A 3 -24.44 -45.14 18.88
N VAL A 4 -25.43 -45.48 18.13
CA VAL A 4 -25.60 -45.39 16.68
C VAL A 4 -25.73 -43.92 16.28
N GLY A 5 -24.96 -43.51 15.28
CA GLY A 5 -25.06 -42.21 14.66
C GLY A 5 -26.17 -42.12 13.61
N ARG A 6 -26.85 -41.01 13.58
CA ARG A 6 -27.91 -40.68 12.59
C ARG A 6 -27.27 -39.80 11.48
N MET A 7 -27.25 -40.34 10.26
CA MET A 7 -27.00 -39.55 9.04
C MET A 7 -28.25 -38.74 8.69
N VAL A 8 -28.10 -37.46 8.43
CA VAL A 8 -29.11 -36.60 7.80
C VAL A 8 -28.60 -36.21 6.43
N ALA A 9 -29.23 -36.73 5.40
CA ALA A 9 -29.01 -36.31 4.02
C ALA A 9 -29.88 -35.07 3.75
N GLY A 10 -29.24 -33.94 3.42
CA GLY A 10 -29.90 -32.70 3.02
C GLY A 10 -29.71 -32.47 1.52
N GLY A 11 -30.81 -32.38 0.80
CA GLY A 11 -30.86 -32.29 -0.65
C GLY A 11 -30.41 -30.96 -1.22
N ILE A 12 -29.83 -31.02 -2.41
CA ILE A 12 -29.41 -29.93 -3.26
C ILE A 12 -30.62 -29.48 -4.10
N ALA A 13 -31.05 -28.23 -3.92
CA ALA A 13 -32.01 -27.58 -4.82
C ALA A 13 -31.21 -26.65 -5.78
N ALA A 14 -31.13 -27.03 -7.03
CA ALA A 14 -30.57 -26.18 -8.11
C ALA A 14 -31.70 -25.25 -8.60
N ALA A 15 -31.51 -23.94 -8.42
CA ALA A 15 -32.35 -22.91 -9.03
C ALA A 15 -31.62 -22.30 -10.23
N THR A 16 -32.07 -22.65 -11.43
CA THR A 16 -31.68 -22.01 -12.70
C THR A 16 -32.47 -20.74 -12.89
N LEU A 17 -31.82 -19.58 -12.89
CA LEU A 17 -32.39 -18.30 -13.30
C LEU A 17 -31.83 -17.93 -14.66
N ALA A 18 -32.68 -18.02 -15.68
CA ALA A 18 -32.45 -17.45 -17.00
C ALA A 18 -32.70 -15.92 -16.93
N GLY A 19 -31.66 -15.12 -17.14
CA GLY A 19 -31.72 -13.66 -17.21
C GLY A 19 -31.52 -13.17 -18.64
N CYS A 20 -32.56 -12.50 -19.17
CA CYS A 20 -32.56 -11.85 -20.48
C CYS A 20 -31.53 -10.71 -20.56
N ALA A 21 -30.69 -10.77 -21.58
CA ALA A 21 -29.81 -9.69 -21.97
C ALA A 21 -30.61 -8.62 -22.74
N THR A 22 -30.70 -7.41 -22.21
CA THR A 22 -31.19 -6.22 -22.92
C THR A 22 -29.99 -5.39 -23.38
N SER A 23 -29.78 -5.36 -24.68
CA SER A 23 -28.76 -4.55 -25.36
C SER A 23 -29.21 -3.08 -25.40
N ALA A 24 -28.45 -2.16 -24.87
CA ALA A 24 -28.64 -0.73 -25.03
C ALA A 24 -27.90 -0.22 -26.28
N PRO A 25 -28.44 0.73 -27.04
CA PRO A 25 -27.80 1.26 -28.25
C PRO A 25 -26.69 2.27 -27.89
N THR A 26 -25.52 2.04 -28.49
CA THR A 26 -24.36 2.93 -28.42
C THR A 26 -24.59 4.12 -29.37
N THR A 27 -24.75 5.32 -28.83
CA THR A 27 -24.74 6.55 -29.61
C THR A 27 -23.30 7.00 -29.85
N GLN A 28 -22.81 6.85 -31.08
CA GLN A 28 -21.53 7.42 -31.51
C GLN A 28 -21.73 8.93 -31.80
N THR A 29 -21.06 9.77 -31.02
CA THR A 29 -20.93 11.19 -31.28
C THR A 29 -19.70 11.41 -32.16
N SER A 30 -19.95 11.84 -33.42
CA SER A 30 -18.89 12.22 -34.37
C SER A 30 -18.21 13.52 -33.92
N ALA A 31 -16.91 13.49 -33.70
CA ALA A 31 -16.11 14.68 -33.46
C ALA A 31 -15.74 15.34 -34.80
N THR A 32 -16.12 16.60 -34.93
CA THR A 32 -15.81 17.46 -36.07
C THR A 32 -14.36 17.90 -36.03
N ALA A 33 -13.64 17.67 -37.14
CA ALA A 33 -12.24 18.07 -37.31
C ALA A 33 -12.12 19.61 -37.37
N ALA A 34 -11.30 20.17 -36.51
CA ALA A 34 -10.91 21.57 -36.56
C ALA A 34 -9.69 21.74 -37.47
N THR A 35 -9.83 22.60 -38.47
CA THR A 35 -8.81 22.98 -39.44
C THR A 35 -7.76 23.89 -38.79
N SER A 36 -6.48 23.52 -38.91
CA SER A 36 -5.34 24.30 -38.44
C SER A 36 -4.94 25.37 -39.45
N PRO A 37 -4.66 26.62 -39.06
CA PRO A 37 -4.11 27.61 -39.97
C PRO A 37 -2.59 27.47 -40.16
N ALA A 38 -2.16 27.78 -41.38
CA ALA A 38 -0.78 27.70 -41.86
C ALA A 38 0.18 28.61 -41.10
N ALA A 39 1.34 28.06 -40.74
CA ALA A 39 2.44 28.81 -40.15
C ALA A 39 3.29 29.50 -41.23
N THR A 40 3.53 30.78 -41.01
CA THR A 40 4.35 31.67 -41.80
C THR A 40 5.84 31.40 -41.55
N SER A 41 6.57 31.29 -42.66
CA SER A 41 8.03 31.14 -42.73
C SER A 41 8.76 32.32 -42.10
N ALA A 42 9.64 32.11 -41.17
CA ALA A 42 10.57 33.10 -40.64
C ALA A 42 12.04 32.70 -40.90
N ALA A 43 12.81 33.69 -41.28
CA ALA A 43 14.16 33.65 -41.85
C ALA A 43 15.23 32.98 -40.98
N ALA A 44 16.20 32.35 -41.66
CA ALA A 44 17.40 31.76 -41.08
C ALA A 44 18.38 32.83 -40.54
N VAL A 45 18.83 32.63 -39.31
CA VAL A 45 19.95 33.38 -38.69
C VAL A 45 21.16 32.45 -38.65
N PRO A 46 22.37 32.87 -39.03
CA PRO A 46 23.53 31.99 -39.04
C PRO A 46 24.03 31.71 -37.60
N SER A 47 24.06 30.45 -37.25
CA SER A 47 24.60 29.98 -35.96
C SER A 47 26.13 29.92 -36.02
N THR A 48 26.80 30.75 -35.26
CA THR A 48 28.21 30.59 -34.89
C THR A 48 28.37 29.46 -33.87
N SER A 49 28.96 28.37 -34.30
CA SER A 49 29.29 27.25 -33.43
C SER A 49 30.46 27.63 -32.51
N ALA A 50 30.16 28.03 -31.28
CA ALA A 50 31.13 28.01 -30.19
C ALA A 50 31.13 26.61 -29.57
N GLY A 51 32.23 25.89 -29.68
CA GLY A 51 32.45 24.58 -29.10
C GLY A 51 32.33 24.63 -27.57
N LEU A 52 31.24 24.12 -27.05
CA LEU A 52 31.08 23.83 -25.63
C LEU A 52 31.57 22.40 -25.38
N SER A 53 32.69 22.28 -24.66
CA SER A 53 33.12 21.03 -24.04
C SER A 53 31.93 20.41 -23.27
N PRO A 54 31.72 19.08 -23.33
CA PRO A 54 30.72 18.45 -22.54
C PRO A 54 31.04 18.66 -21.06
N ALA A 55 30.20 19.46 -20.40
CA ALA A 55 30.23 19.56 -18.95
C ALA A 55 29.88 18.15 -18.40
N THR A 56 30.88 17.53 -17.79
CA THR A 56 30.70 16.29 -17.04
C THR A 56 29.69 16.61 -15.94
N SER A 57 28.45 16.17 -16.11
CA SER A 57 27.46 16.27 -15.08
C SER A 57 28.01 15.60 -13.82
N PRO A 58 28.00 16.27 -12.66
CA PRO A 58 28.40 15.61 -11.42
C PRO A 58 27.48 14.43 -11.22
N ALA A 59 28.07 13.23 -11.09
CA ALA A 59 27.34 12.03 -10.71
C ALA A 59 26.59 12.37 -9.40
N THR A 60 25.27 12.50 -9.49
CA THR A 60 24.41 12.74 -8.34
C THR A 60 24.59 11.54 -7.44
N SER A 61 25.31 11.71 -6.34
CA SER A 61 25.41 10.66 -5.30
C SER A 61 23.99 10.22 -4.97
N PRO A 62 23.73 8.91 -4.92
CA PRO A 62 22.39 8.42 -4.58
C PRO A 62 22.00 9.06 -3.24
N ALA A 63 20.83 9.69 -3.21
CA ALA A 63 20.32 10.32 -2.01
C ALA A 63 20.36 9.27 -0.88
N ARG A 64 21.16 9.55 0.17
CA ARG A 64 21.26 8.65 1.32
C ARG A 64 19.88 8.53 1.91
N GLY A 65 19.25 7.37 1.70
CA GLY A 65 17.97 7.04 2.31
C GLY A 65 18.07 7.17 3.82
N ARG A 66 16.96 7.53 4.45
CA ARG A 66 16.88 7.54 5.92
C ARG A 66 17.14 6.13 6.41
N GLU A 67 18.22 5.97 7.15
CA GLU A 67 18.55 4.74 7.84
C GLU A 67 17.62 4.60 9.05
N ALA A 68 17.05 3.43 9.23
CA ALA A 68 16.35 3.05 10.43
C ALA A 68 17.05 1.82 11.01
N ALA A 69 17.29 1.82 12.30
CA ALA A 69 18.02 0.78 12.98
C ALA A 69 17.21 0.23 14.15
N GLY A 70 17.41 -1.03 14.45
CA GLY A 70 17.00 -1.57 15.74
C GLY A 70 16.00 -2.70 15.75
N TRP A 71 15.88 -3.45 14.66
CA TRP A 71 14.96 -4.58 14.55
C TRP A 71 15.71 -5.87 14.30
N ASP A 72 15.18 -6.97 14.78
CA ASP A 72 15.68 -8.31 14.56
C ASP A 72 14.88 -8.95 13.42
N VAL A 73 15.37 -8.77 12.19
CA VAL A 73 14.67 -9.21 10.97
C VAL A 73 14.93 -10.70 10.72
N ASP A 74 16.07 -11.23 11.14
CA ASP A 74 16.44 -12.63 10.91
C ASP A 74 16.30 -13.53 12.16
N GLY A 75 15.79 -12.99 13.26
CA GLY A 75 15.50 -13.76 14.49
C GLY A 75 16.74 -14.21 15.27
N ASP A 76 17.91 -13.58 15.02
CA ASP A 76 19.18 -13.97 15.66
C ASP A 76 19.39 -13.31 17.04
N GLY A 77 18.44 -12.50 17.51
CA GLY A 77 18.48 -11.76 18.76
C GLY A 77 19.29 -10.47 18.69
N ARG A 78 19.79 -10.09 17.53
CA ARG A 78 20.57 -8.87 17.30
C ARG A 78 19.77 -7.88 16.46
N ARG A 79 20.18 -6.63 16.57
CA ARG A 79 19.50 -5.57 15.81
C ARG A 79 20.10 -5.42 14.43
N ASP A 80 19.25 -5.51 13.42
CA ASP A 80 19.56 -5.25 12.02
C ASP A 80 19.36 -3.80 11.63
N ARG A 81 19.87 -3.44 10.45
CA ARG A 81 19.74 -2.11 9.87
C ARG A 81 19.04 -2.20 8.54
N ALA A 82 18.13 -1.28 8.30
CA ALA A 82 17.49 -1.16 7.01
C ALA A 82 17.62 0.27 6.46
N ARG A 83 17.76 0.38 5.15
CA ARG A 83 17.79 1.67 4.45
C ARG A 83 17.09 1.55 3.10
N LEU A 84 16.61 2.69 2.61
CA LEU A 84 16.03 2.81 1.29
C LEU A 84 17.01 3.50 0.35
N VAL A 85 17.12 2.98 -0.86
CA VAL A 85 17.97 3.54 -1.93
C VAL A 85 17.08 3.87 -3.12
N TYR A 86 17.15 5.11 -3.59
CA TYR A 86 16.47 5.50 -4.82
C TYR A 86 17.32 5.13 -6.02
N LEU A 87 16.74 4.37 -6.95
CA LEU A 87 17.44 3.88 -8.15
C LEU A 87 17.27 4.80 -9.36
N GLY A 88 16.40 5.81 -9.23
CA GLY A 88 16.10 6.76 -10.30
C GLY A 88 14.88 6.38 -11.13
N GLY A 89 14.33 7.36 -11.87
CA GLY A 89 13.16 7.20 -12.73
C GLY A 89 11.83 7.18 -11.99
N ASP A 90 10.75 7.27 -12.78
CA ASP A 90 9.35 7.23 -12.28
C ASP A 90 8.68 5.87 -12.60
N GLY A 91 9.47 4.90 -13.03
CA GLY A 91 9.01 3.57 -13.41
C GLY A 91 8.80 2.62 -12.22
N PRO A 92 8.37 1.39 -12.50
CA PRO A 92 8.34 0.35 -11.48
C PRO A 92 9.75 0.06 -10.98
N ASP A 93 9.85 -0.47 -9.75
CA ASP A 93 11.11 -0.86 -9.12
C ASP A 93 12.15 0.26 -9.01
N ASN A 94 11.67 1.49 -8.81
CA ASN A 94 12.49 2.70 -8.69
C ASN A 94 13.18 2.86 -7.32
N TRP A 95 12.85 1.99 -6.36
CA TRP A 95 13.43 1.95 -5.03
C TRP A 95 13.96 0.57 -4.68
N GLU A 96 14.94 0.54 -3.78
CA GLU A 96 15.48 -0.68 -3.21
C GLU A 96 15.47 -0.57 -1.68
N LEU A 97 14.92 -1.59 -1.01
CA LEU A 97 15.14 -1.82 0.41
C LEU A 97 16.41 -2.63 0.56
N VAL A 98 17.33 -2.14 1.37
CA VAL A 98 18.57 -2.83 1.74
C VAL A 98 18.48 -3.13 3.22
N VAL A 99 18.65 -4.40 3.61
CA VAL A 99 18.67 -4.84 5.00
C VAL A 99 20.04 -5.48 5.27
N ASP A 100 20.76 -4.93 6.24
CA ASP A 100 22.05 -5.45 6.70
C ASP A 100 21.80 -6.29 7.97
N MET A 101 21.81 -7.62 7.81
CA MET A 101 21.59 -8.60 8.87
C MET A 101 22.92 -9.20 9.36
N THR A 102 23.02 -9.42 10.65
CA THR A 102 24.27 -9.92 11.25
C THR A 102 24.60 -11.33 10.77
N THR A 103 23.60 -12.19 10.66
CA THR A 103 23.77 -13.62 10.33
C THR A 103 23.75 -13.88 8.83
N LEU A 104 22.85 -13.22 8.10
CA LEU A 104 22.60 -13.46 6.68
C LEU A 104 23.31 -12.46 5.76
N GLY A 105 23.99 -11.46 6.33
CA GLY A 105 24.63 -10.38 5.58
C GLY A 105 23.62 -9.42 4.94
N GLN A 106 24.07 -8.71 3.91
CA GLN A 106 23.23 -7.74 3.22
C GLN A 106 22.27 -8.42 2.25
N GLN A 107 21.01 -8.06 2.35
CA GLN A 107 19.93 -8.48 1.44
C GLN A 107 19.30 -7.25 0.81
N THR A 108 18.86 -7.38 -0.45
CA THR A 108 18.20 -6.28 -1.17
C THR A 108 16.93 -6.76 -1.86
N VAL A 109 15.94 -5.88 -1.96
CA VAL A 109 14.71 -6.12 -2.71
C VAL A 109 14.21 -4.81 -3.32
N ARG A 110 13.87 -4.84 -4.61
CA ARG A 110 13.34 -3.69 -5.33
C ARG A 110 11.83 -3.60 -5.16
N PHE A 111 11.34 -2.37 -5.18
CA PHE A 111 9.90 -2.08 -5.11
C PHE A 111 9.57 -0.74 -5.77
N THR A 112 8.30 -0.54 -6.02
CA THR A 112 7.78 0.73 -6.55
C THR A 112 7.39 1.65 -5.40
N GLY A 113 7.98 2.84 -5.37
CA GLY A 113 7.67 3.87 -4.38
C GLY A 113 7.42 5.23 -5.02
N GLY A 114 6.97 6.18 -4.21
CA GLY A 114 6.71 7.55 -4.65
C GLY A 114 7.98 8.26 -5.14
N PRO A 115 7.84 9.29 -5.98
CA PRO A 115 8.97 10.02 -6.55
C PRO A 115 9.67 10.89 -5.50
N ILE A 116 10.98 11.14 -5.72
CA ILE A 116 11.70 12.20 -5.01
C ILE A 116 11.46 13.51 -5.73
N LEU A 117 10.53 14.31 -5.26
CA LEU A 117 10.31 15.66 -5.74
C LEU A 117 10.71 16.67 -4.66
N PRO A 118 11.28 17.82 -5.02
CA PRO A 118 11.56 18.89 -4.06
C PRO A 118 10.30 19.28 -3.27
N GLY A 119 10.37 19.20 -1.94
CA GLY A 119 9.24 19.50 -1.07
C GLY A 119 8.16 18.41 -0.97
N SER A 120 8.31 17.30 -1.67
CA SER A 120 7.37 16.17 -1.59
C SER A 120 7.58 15.37 -0.30
N THR A 121 6.47 14.99 0.35
CA THR A 121 6.44 14.01 1.43
C THR A 121 6.16 12.59 0.92
N ALA A 122 6.05 12.43 -0.39
CA ALA A 122 5.70 11.15 -1.03
C ALA A 122 6.86 10.14 -1.09
N ALA A 123 8.11 10.60 -0.90
CA ALA A 123 9.25 9.71 -0.89
C ALA A 123 9.10 8.61 0.17
N PRO A 124 9.42 7.36 -0.16
CA PRO A 124 9.35 6.24 0.75
C PRO A 124 10.13 6.46 2.05
N THR A 125 9.57 5.95 3.14
CA THR A 125 10.21 5.95 4.46
C THR A 125 9.97 4.62 5.15
N ILE A 126 10.98 4.12 5.88
CA ILE A 126 10.79 2.96 6.74
C ILE A 126 9.95 3.41 7.93
N ALA A 127 8.78 2.81 8.08
CA ALA A 127 7.87 3.13 9.16
C ALA A 127 8.22 2.41 10.47
N GLY A 128 8.79 1.22 10.36
CA GLY A 128 9.18 0.41 11.50
C GLY A 128 9.22 -1.07 11.14
N SER A 129 9.27 -1.90 12.17
CA SER A 129 9.11 -3.34 12.03
C SER A 129 8.25 -3.92 13.16
N ALA A 130 7.69 -5.08 12.89
CA ALA A 130 6.93 -5.87 13.84
C ALA A 130 6.97 -7.34 13.42
N ASP A 131 7.01 -8.24 14.37
CA ASP A 131 6.77 -9.67 14.15
C ASP A 131 5.25 -9.86 13.96
N ALA A 132 4.80 -9.69 12.72
CA ALA A 132 3.38 -9.58 12.39
C ALA A 132 2.68 -10.92 12.24
N ASP A 133 3.42 -12.02 12.09
CA ASP A 133 2.89 -13.37 12.02
C ASP A 133 3.35 -14.26 13.18
N GLN A 134 4.13 -13.70 14.11
CA GLN A 134 4.62 -14.36 15.33
C GLN A 134 5.53 -15.55 15.03
N ASP A 135 6.35 -15.46 13.97
CA ASP A 135 7.33 -16.50 13.63
C ASP A 135 8.72 -16.23 14.24
N GLY A 136 8.88 -15.14 14.98
CA GLY A 136 10.13 -14.73 15.62
C GLY A 136 11.01 -13.85 14.74
N HIS A 137 10.60 -13.53 13.51
CA HIS A 137 11.28 -12.63 12.59
C HIS A 137 10.46 -11.34 12.40
N ALA A 138 11.10 -10.19 12.41
CA ALA A 138 10.37 -8.96 12.25
C ALA A 138 10.18 -8.59 10.77
N GLU A 139 8.96 -8.36 10.33
CA GLU A 139 8.65 -7.77 9.04
C GLU A 139 9.01 -6.28 9.03
N VAL A 140 9.54 -5.81 7.89
CA VAL A 140 9.86 -4.39 7.67
C VAL A 140 8.67 -3.72 6.96
N PHE A 141 8.13 -2.69 7.59
CA PHE A 141 7.03 -1.90 7.05
C PHE A 141 7.57 -0.61 6.43
N VAL A 142 7.23 -0.39 5.17
CA VAL A 142 7.64 0.80 4.42
C VAL A 142 6.41 1.57 3.99
N LYS A 143 6.36 2.85 4.34
CA LYS A 143 5.47 3.79 3.71
C LYS A 143 6.03 4.06 2.32
N ALA A 144 5.47 3.43 1.30
CA ALA A 144 6.00 3.44 -0.06
C ALA A 144 5.62 4.71 -0.83
N ASP A 145 4.50 5.33 -0.45
CA ASP A 145 3.99 6.51 -1.14
C ASP A 145 3.04 7.29 -0.21
N SER A 146 2.76 8.54 -0.54
CA SER A 146 1.81 9.38 0.20
C SER A 146 1.05 10.32 -0.72
N GLY A 147 -0.28 10.37 -0.54
CA GLY A 147 -1.13 11.46 -0.99
C GLY A 147 -1.27 12.55 0.09
N ALA A 148 -2.23 13.44 -0.10
CA ALA A 148 -2.46 14.57 0.82
C ALA A 148 -2.82 14.12 2.26
N SER A 149 -3.64 13.08 2.39
CA SER A 149 -4.10 12.55 3.68
C SER A 149 -4.02 11.03 3.77
N THR A 150 -3.47 10.38 2.75
CA THR A 150 -3.42 8.94 2.60
C THR A 150 -1.99 8.50 2.44
N GLN A 151 -1.60 7.45 3.14
CA GLN A 151 -0.32 6.78 3.00
C GLN A 151 -0.55 5.40 2.39
N PHE A 152 0.39 4.96 1.57
CA PHE A 152 0.39 3.62 0.99
C PHE A 152 1.58 2.85 1.53
N TRP A 153 1.29 1.76 2.22
CA TRP A 153 2.28 0.96 2.90
C TRP A 153 2.50 -0.36 2.17
N THR A 154 3.72 -0.84 2.22
CA THR A 154 4.09 -2.20 1.78
C THR A 154 4.91 -2.88 2.84
N ILE A 155 5.01 -4.20 2.76
CA ILE A 155 5.63 -5.04 3.79
C ILE A 155 6.72 -5.88 3.13
N PHE A 156 7.81 -6.10 3.86
CA PHE A 156 8.88 -6.99 3.46
C PHE A 156 9.13 -8.01 4.56
N LYS A 157 9.32 -9.27 4.17
CA LYS A 157 9.48 -10.40 5.07
C LYS A 157 10.69 -11.25 4.68
N LEU A 158 11.39 -11.78 5.65
CA LEU A 158 12.43 -12.78 5.44
C LEU A 158 11.80 -14.15 5.23
N VAL A 159 12.04 -14.76 4.07
CA VAL A 159 11.55 -16.11 3.75
C VAL A 159 12.65 -16.92 3.10
N GLY A 160 13.01 -18.05 3.72
CA GLY A 160 14.07 -18.91 3.22
C GLY A 160 15.43 -18.23 3.11
N GLY A 161 15.76 -17.35 4.05
CA GLY A 161 17.02 -16.60 4.11
C GLY A 161 17.10 -15.44 3.11
N ARG A 162 15.97 -15.01 2.53
CA ARG A 162 15.91 -13.88 1.59
C ARG A 162 14.78 -12.93 1.92
N ILE A 163 15.07 -11.64 1.89
CA ILE A 163 14.04 -10.59 1.98
C ILE A 163 13.20 -10.60 0.72
N ARG A 164 11.89 -10.61 0.89
CA ARG A 164 10.90 -10.56 -0.18
C ARG A 164 9.84 -9.50 0.12
N GLN A 165 9.34 -8.84 -0.92
CA GLN A 165 8.15 -8.02 -0.79
C GLN A 165 6.94 -8.94 -0.60
N VAL A 166 6.10 -8.61 0.38
CA VAL A 166 4.88 -9.37 0.66
C VAL A 166 3.87 -9.16 -0.46
N THR A 167 3.23 -10.24 -0.87
CA THR A 167 2.21 -10.24 -1.93
C THR A 167 0.85 -10.65 -1.37
N SER A 168 -0.20 -10.33 -2.10
CA SER A 168 -1.53 -10.92 -1.95
C SER A 168 -2.06 -11.18 -3.36
N GLU A 169 -2.53 -12.39 -3.60
CA GLU A 169 -2.97 -12.84 -4.94
C GLU A 169 -1.89 -12.61 -6.02
N GLY A 170 -0.62 -12.83 -5.66
CA GLY A 170 0.53 -12.66 -6.55
C GLY A 170 0.91 -11.21 -6.87
N ARG A 171 0.30 -10.21 -6.23
CA ARG A 171 0.62 -8.78 -6.41
C ARG A 171 1.25 -8.20 -5.14
N PRO A 172 2.21 -7.28 -5.25
CA PRO A 172 2.73 -6.56 -4.09
C PRO A 172 1.62 -5.97 -3.24
N VAL A 173 1.67 -6.22 -1.93
CA VAL A 173 0.70 -5.65 -1.00
C VAL A 173 0.85 -4.13 -0.97
N ARG A 174 -0.27 -3.44 -1.12
CA ARG A 174 -0.39 -1.98 -0.99
C ARG A 174 -1.53 -1.66 -0.04
N ILE A 175 -1.20 -1.29 1.18
CA ILE A 175 -2.17 -1.03 2.24
C ILE A 175 -2.41 0.47 2.32
N THR A 176 -3.66 0.87 2.30
CA THR A 176 -4.07 2.25 2.52
C THR A 176 -4.15 2.55 4.01
N VAL A 177 -3.48 3.60 4.46
CA VAL A 177 -3.51 4.08 5.85
C VAL A 177 -3.87 5.55 5.88
N GLY A 178 -4.82 5.93 6.74
CA GLY A 178 -5.42 7.25 6.72
C GLY A 178 -6.45 7.39 5.61
N GLY A 179 -6.73 8.60 5.21
CA GLY A 179 -7.73 8.88 4.17
C GLY A 179 -8.30 10.29 4.28
N SER A 180 -9.47 10.48 3.70
CA SER A 180 -10.24 11.73 3.74
C SER A 180 -11.30 11.70 4.82
N VAL A 181 -12.07 12.77 4.94
CA VAL A 181 -13.24 12.85 5.85
C VAL A 181 -14.35 11.84 5.50
N THR A 182 -14.29 11.25 4.30
CA THR A 182 -15.29 10.28 3.83
C THR A 182 -14.75 8.87 3.65
N HIS A 183 -13.44 8.67 3.70
CA HIS A 183 -12.80 7.38 3.53
C HIS A 183 -11.60 7.28 4.43
N GLN A 184 -11.50 6.19 5.17
CA GLN A 184 -10.37 5.89 6.03
C GLN A 184 -9.90 4.46 5.79
N GLY A 185 -8.63 4.20 6.08
CA GLY A 185 -8.06 2.87 6.01
C GLY A 185 -7.01 2.66 7.08
N GLY A 186 -6.70 1.40 7.32
CA GLY A 186 -5.69 1.02 8.28
C GLY A 186 -5.43 -0.48 8.30
N PHE A 187 -4.58 -0.91 9.22
CA PHE A 187 -4.30 -2.32 9.43
C PHE A 187 -3.90 -2.61 10.88
N ARG A 188 -4.00 -3.88 11.24
CA ARG A 188 -3.55 -4.39 12.54
C ARG A 188 -3.01 -5.81 12.41
N CYS A 189 -2.18 -6.18 13.37
CA CYS A 189 -1.79 -7.56 13.62
C CYS A 189 -2.66 -8.11 14.75
N ASP A 190 -3.37 -9.20 14.48
CA ASP A 190 -4.28 -9.86 15.42
C ASP A 190 -3.80 -11.30 15.65
N GLY A 191 -2.92 -11.48 16.61
CA GLY A 191 -2.13 -12.70 16.72
C GLY A 191 -1.26 -12.88 15.47
N ALA A 192 -1.25 -14.09 14.92
CA ALA A 192 -0.57 -14.40 13.66
C ALA A 192 -1.40 -14.05 12.41
N GLN A 193 -2.44 -13.23 12.53
CA GLN A 193 -3.24 -12.78 11.40
C GLN A 193 -2.96 -11.33 11.08
N PHE A 194 -2.98 -11.00 9.80
CA PHE A 194 -2.92 -9.64 9.31
C PHE A 194 -4.32 -9.17 8.91
N VAL A 195 -4.73 -8.02 9.39
CA VAL A 195 -6.09 -7.50 9.18
C VAL A 195 -6.00 -6.12 8.57
N THR A 196 -6.60 -5.93 7.39
CA THR A 196 -6.83 -4.60 6.82
C THR A 196 -8.26 -4.15 7.12
N VAL A 197 -8.41 -2.85 7.27
CA VAL A 197 -9.71 -2.21 7.43
C VAL A 197 -9.80 -1.04 6.47
N SER A 198 -10.97 -0.88 5.87
CA SER A 198 -11.35 0.29 5.13
C SER A 198 -12.76 0.70 5.49
N GLU A 199 -13.03 1.98 5.46
CA GLU A 199 -14.36 2.48 5.79
C GLU A 199 -14.70 3.69 4.93
N GLY A 200 -15.99 3.84 4.66
CA GLY A 200 -16.54 4.94 3.90
C GLY A 200 -17.77 5.53 4.59
N ALA A 201 -17.83 6.85 4.67
CA ALA A 201 -18.96 7.56 5.25
C ALA A 201 -20.12 7.64 4.27
N GLU A 202 -21.33 7.42 4.76
CA GLU A 202 -22.56 7.61 3.99
C GLU A 202 -23.04 9.06 4.08
N LEU A 203 -23.55 9.56 2.95
CA LEU A 203 -24.21 10.87 2.86
C LEU A 203 -25.72 10.72 3.14
N PRO A 204 -26.38 11.75 3.71
CA PRO A 204 -25.85 12.98 4.29
C PRO A 204 -25.43 12.83 5.76
N GLY A 205 -24.53 13.69 6.22
CA GLY A 205 -24.22 13.87 7.65
C GLY A 205 -23.01 13.10 8.15
N TYR A 206 -22.46 12.14 7.40
CA TYR A 206 -21.21 11.44 7.76
C TYR A 206 -21.20 10.79 9.15
N THR A 207 -22.36 10.35 9.65
CA THR A 207 -22.47 9.66 10.93
C THR A 207 -22.52 8.15 10.78
N THR A 208 -22.97 7.66 9.64
CA THR A 208 -22.99 6.22 9.30
C THR A 208 -21.80 5.91 8.42
N TRP A 209 -21.06 4.87 8.79
CA TRP A 209 -19.89 4.40 8.07
C TRP A 209 -20.10 2.94 7.66
N THR A 210 -19.89 2.66 6.40
CA THR A 210 -19.72 1.29 5.93
C THR A 210 -18.27 0.89 6.14
N TYR A 211 -18.02 -0.27 6.68
CA TYR A 211 -16.68 -0.82 6.82
C TYR A 211 -16.52 -2.13 6.07
N GLU A 212 -15.28 -2.36 5.64
CA GLU A 212 -14.78 -3.62 5.14
C GLU A 212 -13.57 -4.02 5.99
N ARG A 213 -13.58 -5.26 6.48
CA ARG A 213 -12.49 -5.86 7.23
C ARG A 213 -12.08 -7.14 6.54
N ASP A 214 -10.88 -7.16 5.99
CA ASP A 214 -10.29 -8.36 5.41
C ASP A 214 -9.25 -8.94 6.37
N THR A 215 -9.34 -10.24 6.60
CA THR A 215 -8.41 -10.98 7.46
C THR A 215 -7.60 -11.92 6.60
N PHE A 216 -6.29 -11.93 6.79
CA PHE A 216 -5.33 -12.72 6.04
C PHE A 216 -4.53 -13.62 6.98
N ALA A 217 -4.19 -14.82 6.50
CA ALA A 217 -3.14 -15.65 7.06
C ALA A 217 -1.85 -15.46 6.26
N TRP A 218 -0.71 -15.69 6.92
CA TRP A 218 0.59 -15.67 6.25
C TRP A 218 0.92 -17.04 5.64
N SER A 219 1.46 -17.02 4.42
CA SER A 219 2.03 -18.18 3.75
C SER A 219 3.36 -17.78 3.13
N GLY A 220 4.44 -17.89 3.89
CA GLY A 220 5.72 -17.29 3.52
C GLY A 220 5.59 -15.78 3.36
N ALA A 221 5.90 -15.24 2.18
CA ALA A 221 5.74 -13.82 1.87
C ALA A 221 4.38 -13.51 1.17
N GLU A 222 3.35 -14.31 1.39
CA GLU A 222 2.03 -14.08 0.83
C GLU A 222 0.98 -13.93 1.91
N LEU A 223 0.10 -12.93 1.76
CA LEU A 223 -1.13 -12.76 2.54
C LEU A 223 -2.26 -13.48 1.82
N VAL A 224 -2.70 -14.59 2.40
CA VAL A 224 -3.80 -15.41 1.87
C VAL A 224 -5.11 -14.99 2.53
N PRO A 225 -6.13 -14.59 1.76
CA PRO A 225 -7.41 -14.20 2.32
C PRO A 225 -8.05 -15.35 3.14
N VAL A 226 -8.48 -15.04 4.37
CA VAL A 226 -9.18 -15.98 5.27
C VAL A 226 -10.65 -15.62 5.40
N SER A 227 -10.95 -14.35 5.62
CA SER A 227 -12.31 -13.88 5.73
C SER A 227 -12.45 -12.43 5.35
N LYS A 228 -13.63 -12.09 4.88
CA LYS A 228 -14.05 -10.72 4.61
C LYS A 228 -15.32 -10.44 5.37
N ARG A 229 -15.37 -9.31 6.06
CA ARG A 229 -16.57 -8.84 6.78
C ARG A 229 -16.87 -7.43 6.37
N THR A 230 -18.13 -7.17 6.10
CA THR A 230 -18.66 -5.84 5.83
C THR A 230 -19.77 -5.54 6.82
N GLY A 231 -20.00 -4.28 7.09
CA GLY A 231 -21.08 -3.85 7.97
C GLY A 231 -21.18 -2.34 8.05
N GLN A 232 -22.03 -1.89 8.95
CA GLN A 232 -22.22 -0.47 9.22
C GLN A 232 -21.97 -0.19 10.69
N VAL A 233 -21.45 1.00 10.96
CA VAL A 233 -21.22 1.51 12.31
C VAL A 233 -21.60 2.98 12.35
N THR A 234 -22.20 3.40 13.46
CA THR A 234 -22.56 4.79 13.67
C THR A 234 -21.46 5.46 14.50
N SER A 235 -20.97 6.60 14.03
CA SER A 235 -20.06 7.46 14.77
C SER A 235 -20.83 8.46 15.62
N ALA A 236 -20.30 8.76 16.81
CA ALA A 236 -20.85 9.82 17.67
C ALA A 236 -20.65 11.23 17.10
N HIS A 237 -19.69 11.38 16.19
CA HIS A 237 -19.34 12.66 15.59
C HIS A 237 -19.34 12.58 14.07
N PRO A 238 -20.03 13.52 13.38
CA PRO A 238 -19.99 13.60 11.91
C PRO A 238 -18.56 13.71 11.38
N GLY A 239 -18.25 12.96 10.33
CA GLY A 239 -16.92 13.00 9.69
C GLY A 239 -15.78 12.33 10.47
N SER A 240 -16.04 11.75 11.64
CA SER A 240 -15.03 11.04 12.42
C SER A 240 -15.34 9.55 12.43
N PRO A 241 -14.50 8.71 11.79
CA PRO A 241 -14.69 7.28 11.86
C PRO A 241 -14.46 6.76 13.27
N PRO A 242 -15.11 5.65 13.66
CA PRO A 242 -14.81 5.00 14.92
C PRO A 242 -13.36 4.52 14.94
N ALA A 243 -12.60 4.86 15.98
CA ALA A 243 -11.16 4.59 16.10
C ALA A 243 -10.77 3.10 15.93
N ALA A 244 -11.73 2.19 16.11
CA ALA A 244 -11.50 0.75 15.94
C ALA A 244 -11.28 0.30 14.49
N TYR A 245 -11.58 1.17 13.52
CA TYR A 245 -11.58 0.81 12.09
C TYR A 245 -10.57 1.59 11.25
N SER A 246 -9.73 2.42 11.86
CA SER A 246 -8.72 3.20 11.16
C SER A 246 -7.37 3.15 11.87
N GLY A 247 -6.30 3.49 11.15
CA GLY A 247 -4.96 3.60 11.71
C GLY A 247 -4.14 2.32 11.69
N VAL A 248 -3.03 2.34 12.41
CA VAL A 248 -2.07 1.23 12.48
C VAL A 248 -2.00 0.71 13.90
N SER A 249 -2.16 -0.61 14.07
CA SER A 249 -1.98 -1.31 15.32
C SER A 249 -1.28 -2.64 15.07
N CYS A 250 0.04 -2.60 15.04
CA CYS A 250 0.89 -3.78 14.91
C CYS A 250 2.10 -3.54 15.82
N GLY A 251 2.43 -4.49 16.65
CA GLY A 251 3.44 -4.32 17.70
C GLY A 251 4.75 -3.77 17.15
N GLY A 252 5.33 -2.76 17.81
CA GLY A 252 6.57 -2.11 17.37
C GLY A 252 6.43 -1.02 16.33
N LEU A 253 5.27 -0.90 15.66
CA LEU A 253 5.03 0.21 14.74
C LEU A 253 4.51 1.45 15.46
N PRO A 254 4.84 2.65 14.96
CA PRO A 254 4.23 3.87 15.48
C PRO A 254 2.72 3.80 15.23
N GLN A 255 1.94 4.03 16.28
CA GLN A 255 0.50 4.13 16.13
C GLN A 255 0.18 5.33 15.24
N TYR A 256 -0.44 5.07 14.12
CA TYR A 256 -0.99 6.10 13.27
C TYR A 256 -2.42 6.37 13.70
N ALA A 257 -2.62 7.44 14.48
CA ALA A 257 -3.95 7.99 14.66
C ALA A 257 -4.26 8.89 13.44
N PRO A 258 -5.43 8.79 12.83
CA PRO A 258 -5.80 9.71 11.76
C PRO A 258 -5.72 11.16 12.28
N PRO A 259 -5.29 12.13 11.44
CA PRO A 259 -5.04 13.50 11.88
C PRO A 259 -6.30 14.28 12.31
N TYR A 260 -7.45 13.65 12.25
CA TYR A 260 -8.71 14.28 12.63
C TYR A 260 -9.09 13.91 14.07
N THR A 261 -8.53 14.61 15.04
CA THR A 261 -9.17 14.76 16.34
C THR A 261 -10.14 15.93 16.20
N PRO A 262 -11.46 15.73 16.33
CA PRO A 262 -12.37 16.87 16.39
C PRO A 262 -11.93 17.75 17.55
N SER A 263 -11.66 19.02 17.27
CA SER A 263 -11.47 20.00 18.34
C SER A 263 -12.75 20.01 19.16
N THR A 264 -12.66 19.58 20.41
CA THR A 264 -13.70 19.80 21.40
C THR A 264 -13.80 21.32 21.59
N GLY A 265 -14.73 21.96 20.81
CA GLY A 265 -15.14 23.32 21.04
C GLY A 265 -16.04 23.43 22.26
#